data_cf27fdcbfa0281a07dc7007788608ed4
#
_entry.id   cf27fdcbfa0281a07dc7007788608ed4
#
_cell.length_a   1.000
_cell.length_b   1.000
_cell.length_c   1.000
_cell.angle_alpha   90.00
_cell.angle_beta   90.00
_cell.angle_gamma   90.00
#
_symmetry.space_group_name_H-M   'P 1'
#
loop_
_entity.id
_entity.type
_entity.pdbx_description
1 polymer ?
#
loop_
_entity_poly.entity_id
_entity_poly.type
_entity_poly.pdbx_seq_one_letter_code
_entity_poly.pdbx_strand_id
1 'polypeptide(L)'
;VTNEAAKLEAQMAPVMRYVDGLADASGKASNAMAQNGKTFAQNYADMKNYIQDLSTEIPRTTEQITTMSAALGQSGKDVTEQLQSGILRDTAVAATAMDLDDQTAGDYMAKWEVAFTKRDAEGNKTNYSHDDVMRLMNQINYLGANNATTAAEIASSVNKSASIGQLAGVDPSTTAAIATAMQATGVDADRVGTTISRIYTNISKGKSATDAQDGMWRELGFTAEGIASSMQKDGTGTLLKVFGAINQLPDERKIAALNTLFNQWAVEGSAKVTNNLDLLMKTLSEVSDESAYSGSMEREFAINTGTEESLRTMRDNAKTVLMQDLGDSFLPAQKELTRLQLDIYKGIDENLPDLSNLANSILPLLRTAVEGIGAA
;
A
#
# COMPACT_ATOMS: atom_id res chain seq x y z
N VAL A 1 -12.68 -5.02 29.56
CA VAL A 1 -13.83 -4.66 28.71
C VAL A 1 -13.74 -3.19 28.31
N THR A 2 -13.94 -2.24 29.22
CA THR A 2 -13.88 -0.79 28.92
C THR A 2 -12.52 -0.33 28.37
N ASN A 3 -11.42 -0.96 28.79
CA ASN A 3 -10.08 -0.65 28.27
C ASN A 3 -9.93 -1.01 26.79
N GLU A 4 -10.52 -2.11 26.32
CA GLU A 4 -10.45 -2.50 24.89
C GLU A 4 -11.33 -1.58 24.03
N ALA A 5 -12.51 -1.15 24.52
CA ALA A 5 -13.32 -0.15 23.84
C ALA A 5 -12.61 1.22 23.75
N ALA A 6 -11.96 1.67 24.82
CA ALA A 6 -11.19 2.89 24.84
C ALA A 6 -9.98 2.83 23.88
N LYS A 7 -9.32 1.68 23.77
CA LYS A 7 -8.26 1.46 22.80
C LYS A 7 -8.79 1.57 21.37
N LEU A 8 -9.89 0.90 21.04
CA LEU A 8 -10.51 0.99 19.72
C LEU A 8 -10.89 2.43 19.36
N GLU A 9 -11.48 3.17 20.31
CA GLU A 9 -11.77 4.58 20.10
C GLU A 9 -10.51 5.40 19.76
N ALA A 10 -9.41 5.14 20.47
CA ALA A 10 -8.13 5.79 20.18
C ALA A 10 -7.57 5.39 18.81
N GLN A 11 -7.69 4.12 18.42
CA GLN A 11 -7.30 3.60 17.11
C GLN A 11 -8.15 4.21 15.98
N MET A 12 -9.43 4.47 16.23
CA MET A 12 -10.34 5.13 15.27
C MET A 12 -10.07 6.63 15.10
N ALA A 13 -9.36 7.28 16.01
CA ALA A 13 -9.11 8.72 15.92
C ALA A 13 -8.34 9.14 14.64
N PRO A 14 -7.27 8.45 14.20
CA PRO A 14 -6.65 8.73 12.89
C PRO A 14 -7.59 8.47 11.71
N VAL A 15 -8.43 7.43 11.79
CA VAL A 15 -9.42 7.13 10.74
C VAL A 15 -10.42 8.28 10.62
N MET A 16 -10.98 8.76 11.74
CA MET A 16 -11.86 9.94 11.76
C MET A 16 -11.19 11.20 11.23
N ARG A 17 -9.88 11.33 11.44
CA ARG A 17 -9.12 12.50 11.02
C ARG A 17 -8.90 12.56 9.51
N TYR A 18 -8.67 11.41 8.88
CA TYR A 18 -8.21 11.34 7.50
C TYR A 18 -9.24 10.80 6.52
N VAL A 19 -10.25 10.07 6.99
CA VAL A 19 -11.29 9.50 6.13
C VAL A 19 -12.50 10.45 6.13
N ASP A 20 -12.74 11.07 4.98
CA ASP A 20 -13.88 11.98 4.80
C ASP A 20 -15.21 11.23 5.02
N GLY A 21 -16.16 11.92 5.65
CA GLY A 21 -17.50 11.42 5.94
C GLY A 21 -17.67 10.76 7.31
N LEU A 22 -16.62 10.69 8.15
CA LEU A 22 -16.67 10.13 9.51
C LEU A 22 -16.83 11.17 10.61
N ALA A 23 -16.42 12.42 10.37
CA ALA A 23 -16.51 13.50 11.33
C ALA A 23 -17.03 14.78 10.68
N ASP A 24 -17.84 15.53 11.43
CA ASP A 24 -18.31 16.86 11.05
C ASP A 24 -17.21 17.93 11.19
N ALA A 25 -17.50 19.16 10.85
CA ALA A 25 -16.57 20.29 10.93
C ALA A 25 -16.01 20.54 12.35
N SER A 26 -16.65 20.01 13.40
CA SER A 26 -16.16 20.05 14.79
C SER A 26 -15.31 18.84 15.18
N GLY A 27 -15.07 17.92 14.26
CA GLY A 27 -14.33 16.68 14.49
C GLY A 27 -15.11 15.61 15.24
N LYS A 28 -16.45 15.62 15.15
CA LYS A 28 -17.32 14.69 15.88
C LYS A 28 -18.12 13.81 14.92
N ALA A 29 -18.28 12.54 15.28
CA ALA A 29 -19.25 11.64 14.67
C ALA A 29 -20.68 12.01 15.14
N SER A 30 -21.20 13.10 14.60
CA SER A 30 -22.48 13.68 14.99
C SER A 30 -23.66 13.11 14.19
N ASN A 31 -24.90 13.45 14.61
CA ASN A 31 -26.10 13.12 13.85
C ASN A 31 -26.35 14.06 12.66
N ALA A 32 -25.43 14.97 12.34
CA ALA A 32 -25.50 15.75 11.12
C ALA A 32 -25.30 14.85 9.88
N MET A 33 -25.88 15.24 8.76
CA MET A 33 -25.81 14.49 7.50
C MET A 33 -24.45 14.69 6.83
N ALA A 34 -23.79 13.59 6.48
CA ALA A 34 -22.65 13.59 5.59
C ALA A 34 -23.09 13.57 4.11
N GLN A 35 -22.16 13.74 3.17
CA GLN A 35 -22.47 13.84 1.74
C GLN A 35 -23.06 12.57 1.13
N ASN A 36 -22.81 11.40 1.75
CA ASN A 36 -23.29 10.10 1.24
C ASN A 36 -24.71 9.73 1.69
N GLY A 37 -25.48 10.66 2.26
CA GLY A 37 -26.86 10.43 2.70
C GLY A 37 -27.00 9.67 4.02
N LYS A 38 -25.90 9.42 4.73
CA LYS A 38 -25.88 8.90 6.12
C LYS A 38 -25.40 9.99 7.07
N THR A 39 -25.68 9.84 8.36
CA THR A 39 -25.09 10.73 9.37
C THR A 39 -23.61 10.37 9.61
N PHE A 40 -22.82 11.31 10.11
CA PHE A 40 -21.43 11.03 10.51
C PHE A 40 -21.37 9.92 11.56
N ALA A 41 -22.32 9.87 12.50
CA ALA A 41 -22.41 8.80 13.49
C ALA A 41 -22.68 7.43 12.87
N GLN A 42 -23.56 7.34 11.86
CA GLN A 42 -23.82 6.10 11.13
C GLN A 42 -22.58 5.65 10.34
N ASN A 43 -21.93 6.55 9.63
CA ASN A 43 -20.69 6.25 8.90
C ASN A 43 -19.60 5.76 9.83
N TYR A 44 -19.42 6.40 10.99
CA TYR A 44 -18.45 5.98 12.00
C TYR A 44 -18.75 4.57 12.53
N ALA A 45 -20.01 4.29 12.86
CA ALA A 45 -20.42 2.96 13.33
C ALA A 45 -20.17 1.88 12.25
N ASP A 46 -20.55 2.16 11.00
CA ASP A 46 -20.34 1.24 9.89
C ASP A 46 -18.85 0.95 9.67
N MET A 47 -18.01 2.00 9.70
CA MET A 47 -16.56 1.85 9.52
C MET A 47 -15.93 1.07 10.68
N LYS A 48 -16.31 1.38 11.93
CA LYS A 48 -15.85 0.66 13.10
C LYS A 48 -16.18 -0.83 13.02
N ASN A 49 -17.43 -1.16 12.70
CA ASN A 49 -17.88 -2.54 12.56
C ASN A 49 -17.12 -3.25 11.42
N TYR A 50 -16.97 -2.61 10.29
CA TYR A 50 -16.24 -3.18 9.15
C TYR A 50 -14.76 -3.49 9.49
N ILE A 51 -14.09 -2.60 10.22
CA ILE A 51 -12.72 -2.82 10.71
C ILE A 51 -12.66 -4.00 11.69
N GLN A 52 -13.63 -4.10 12.59
CA GLN A 52 -13.75 -5.22 13.53
C GLN A 52 -13.99 -6.54 12.79
N ASP A 53 -14.92 -6.58 11.84
CA ASP A 53 -15.21 -7.76 11.02
C ASP A 53 -13.97 -8.22 10.27
N LEU A 54 -13.27 -7.31 9.58
CA LEU A 54 -12.03 -7.63 8.87
C LEU A 54 -10.97 -8.21 9.80
N SER A 55 -10.86 -7.74 11.04
CA SER A 55 -9.88 -8.26 12.00
C SER A 55 -10.17 -9.70 12.44
N THR A 56 -11.41 -10.15 12.31
CA THR A 56 -11.80 -11.55 12.60
C THR A 56 -11.61 -12.50 11.40
N GLU A 57 -11.56 -11.94 10.19
CA GLU A 57 -11.41 -12.69 8.94
C GLU A 57 -9.97 -12.72 8.42
N ILE A 58 -9.18 -11.72 8.80
CA ILE A 58 -7.79 -11.52 8.36
C ILE A 58 -6.89 -11.52 9.61
N PRO A 59 -5.70 -12.14 9.57
CA PRO A 59 -4.81 -12.17 10.75
C PRO A 59 -4.11 -10.81 10.97
N ARG A 60 -4.91 -9.75 11.05
CA ARG A 60 -4.53 -8.37 11.34
C ARG A 60 -5.40 -7.82 12.46
N THR A 61 -4.81 -7.13 13.42
CA THR A 61 -5.54 -6.52 14.53
C THR A 61 -6.36 -5.32 14.06
N THR A 62 -7.34 -4.89 14.86
CA THR A 62 -8.08 -3.64 14.61
C THR A 62 -7.14 -2.43 14.47
N GLU A 63 -6.03 -2.38 15.24
CA GLU A 63 -5.01 -1.34 15.14
C GLU A 63 -4.32 -1.33 13.76
N GLN A 64 -3.95 -2.50 13.26
CA GLN A 64 -3.33 -2.63 11.95
C GLN A 64 -4.29 -2.20 10.83
N ILE A 65 -5.57 -2.61 10.90
CA ILE A 65 -6.57 -2.25 9.90
C ILE A 65 -6.93 -0.76 9.97
N THR A 66 -7.01 -0.15 11.16
CA THR A 66 -7.20 1.30 11.29
C THR A 66 -6.02 2.09 10.71
N THR A 67 -4.79 1.59 10.83
CA THR A 67 -3.61 2.18 10.19
C THR A 67 -3.74 2.19 8.67
N MET A 68 -4.15 1.07 8.06
CA MET A 68 -4.41 0.98 6.62
C MET A 68 -5.54 1.93 6.19
N SER A 69 -6.65 1.95 6.92
CA SER A 69 -7.79 2.84 6.64
C SER A 69 -7.40 4.32 6.70
N ALA A 70 -6.61 4.71 7.69
CA ALA A 70 -6.10 6.07 7.81
C ALA A 70 -5.17 6.44 6.64
N ALA A 71 -4.29 5.53 6.21
CA ALA A 71 -3.41 5.73 5.06
C ALA A 71 -4.20 5.89 3.75
N LEU A 72 -5.23 5.08 3.55
CA LEU A 72 -6.17 5.23 2.43
C LEU A 72 -6.87 6.59 2.48
N GLY A 73 -7.34 7.01 3.65
CA GLY A 73 -7.99 8.31 3.86
C GLY A 73 -7.06 9.50 3.57
N GLN A 74 -5.79 9.45 4.01
CA GLN A 74 -4.77 10.45 3.69
C GLN A 74 -4.55 10.61 2.18
N SER A 75 -4.81 9.57 1.41
CA SER A 75 -4.71 9.56 -0.04
C SER A 75 -6.05 9.85 -0.75
N GLY A 76 -7.07 10.28 0.00
CA GLY A 76 -8.35 10.75 -0.53
C GLY A 76 -9.45 9.69 -0.64
N LYS A 77 -9.25 8.48 -0.09
CA LYS A 77 -10.29 7.44 -0.06
C LYS A 77 -11.27 7.70 1.06
N ASP A 78 -12.47 8.14 0.72
CA ASP A 78 -13.53 8.45 1.68
C ASP A 78 -14.19 7.20 2.29
N VAL A 79 -15.08 7.39 3.23
CA VAL A 79 -15.80 6.30 3.92
C VAL A 79 -16.60 5.43 2.95
N THR A 80 -17.20 6.01 1.92
CA THR A 80 -18.01 5.28 0.94
C THR A 80 -17.14 4.36 0.09
N GLU A 81 -16.01 4.86 -0.39
CA GLU A 81 -15.05 4.05 -1.15
C GLU A 81 -14.52 2.91 -0.28
N GLN A 82 -14.11 3.18 0.96
CA GLN A 82 -13.54 2.14 1.83
C GLN A 82 -14.53 1.05 2.22
N LEU A 83 -15.83 1.40 2.40
CA LEU A 83 -16.86 0.43 2.76
C LEU A 83 -17.41 -0.36 1.56
N GLN A 84 -17.43 0.21 0.34
CA GLN A 84 -18.17 -0.35 -0.79
C GLN A 84 -17.29 -0.91 -1.90
N SER A 85 -16.08 -0.37 -2.11
CA SER A 85 -15.20 -0.82 -3.19
C SER A 85 -14.38 -2.07 -2.87
N GLY A 86 -14.31 -2.46 -1.60
CA GLY A 86 -13.42 -3.54 -1.12
C GLY A 86 -11.97 -3.12 -0.91
N ILE A 87 -11.61 -1.86 -1.18
CA ILE A 87 -10.22 -1.39 -1.13
C ILE A 87 -9.54 -1.63 0.21
N LEU A 88 -10.24 -1.48 1.35
CA LEU A 88 -9.66 -1.71 2.67
C LEU A 88 -9.36 -3.21 2.89
N ARG A 89 -10.28 -4.10 2.47
CA ARG A 89 -10.05 -5.55 2.51
C ARG A 89 -8.87 -5.94 1.63
N ASP A 90 -8.85 -5.46 0.40
CA ASP A 90 -7.78 -5.77 -0.56
C ASP A 90 -6.42 -5.26 -0.07
N THR A 91 -6.39 -4.11 0.61
CA THR A 91 -5.19 -3.59 1.28
C THR A 91 -4.71 -4.56 2.37
N ALA A 92 -5.60 -5.06 3.21
CA ALA A 92 -5.26 -6.00 4.27
C ALA A 92 -4.82 -7.37 3.72
N VAL A 93 -5.43 -7.83 2.63
CA VAL A 93 -5.01 -9.04 1.89
C VAL A 93 -3.60 -8.83 1.32
N ALA A 94 -3.34 -7.71 0.64
CA ALA A 94 -2.02 -7.39 0.09
C ALA A 94 -0.95 -7.29 1.18
N ALA A 95 -1.25 -6.63 2.30
CA ALA A 95 -0.35 -6.55 3.44
C ALA A 95 0.03 -7.94 3.99
N THR A 96 -0.94 -8.86 4.03
CA THR A 96 -0.74 -10.22 4.54
C THR A 96 -0.02 -11.12 3.52
N ALA A 97 -0.43 -11.07 2.25
CA ALA A 97 0.15 -11.92 1.20
C ALA A 97 1.59 -11.50 0.84
N MET A 98 1.86 -10.21 0.80
CA MET A 98 3.15 -9.66 0.35
C MET A 98 4.09 -9.29 1.51
N ASP A 99 3.69 -9.53 2.75
CA ASP A 99 4.43 -9.16 3.97
C ASP A 99 4.81 -7.66 3.99
N LEU A 100 3.84 -6.81 3.65
CA LEU A 100 3.98 -5.37 3.73
C LEU A 100 3.60 -4.86 5.13
N ASP A 101 4.26 -3.80 5.58
CA ASP A 101 3.77 -3.06 6.75
C ASP A 101 2.45 -2.35 6.41
N ASP A 102 1.64 -2.12 7.43
CA ASP A 102 0.25 -1.69 7.27
C ASP A 102 0.13 -0.30 6.63
N GLN A 103 1.01 0.64 6.99
CA GLN A 103 1.05 1.98 6.41
C GLN A 103 1.46 1.91 4.93
N THR A 104 2.50 1.14 4.63
CA THR A 104 3.00 0.96 3.25
C THR A 104 1.95 0.30 2.36
N ALA A 105 1.21 -0.69 2.84
CA ALA A 105 0.15 -1.33 2.08
C ALA A 105 -0.96 -0.33 1.71
N GLY A 106 -1.43 0.48 2.67
CA GLY A 106 -2.41 1.53 2.43
C GLY A 106 -1.89 2.60 1.45
N ASP A 107 -0.64 3.02 1.63
CA ASP A 107 0.02 3.99 0.76
C ASP A 107 0.14 3.50 -0.69
N TYR A 108 0.59 2.26 -0.91
CA TYR A 108 0.72 1.73 -2.26
C TYR A 108 -0.64 1.57 -2.92
N MET A 109 -1.63 1.02 -2.22
CA MET A 109 -2.96 0.82 -2.75
C MET A 109 -3.58 2.12 -3.27
N ALA A 110 -3.49 3.20 -2.51
CA ALA A 110 -4.11 4.47 -2.89
C ALA A 110 -3.22 5.34 -3.80
N LYS A 111 -1.91 5.41 -3.53
CA LYS A 111 -1.01 6.30 -4.29
C LYS A 111 -0.75 5.78 -5.70
N TRP A 112 -0.71 4.46 -5.93
CA TRP A 112 -0.47 3.92 -7.26
C TRP A 112 -1.63 4.17 -8.23
N GLU A 113 -2.86 4.32 -7.75
CA GLU A 113 -3.99 4.76 -8.57
C GLU A 113 -3.76 6.17 -9.17
N VAL A 114 -3.09 7.04 -8.43
CA VAL A 114 -2.82 8.42 -8.85
C VAL A 114 -1.47 8.53 -9.57
N ALA A 115 -0.46 7.79 -9.09
CA ALA A 115 0.91 7.90 -9.60
C ALA A 115 1.11 7.20 -10.95
N PHE A 116 0.33 6.13 -11.21
CA PHE A 116 0.50 5.34 -12.41
C PHE A 116 -0.61 5.59 -13.43
N THR A 117 -0.25 5.48 -14.70
CA THR A 117 -1.16 5.67 -15.81
C THR A 117 -1.10 4.48 -16.76
N LYS A 118 -2.20 4.25 -17.48
CA LYS A 118 -2.28 3.32 -18.62
C LYS A 118 -2.82 4.06 -19.84
N ARG A 119 -2.73 3.45 -21.00
CA ARG A 119 -3.44 3.90 -22.19
C ARG A 119 -4.76 3.15 -22.32
N ASP A 120 -5.83 3.88 -22.60
CA ASP A 120 -7.11 3.28 -22.97
C ASP A 120 -7.07 2.74 -24.41
N ALA A 121 -8.20 2.18 -24.86
CA ALA A 121 -8.31 1.62 -26.21
C ALA A 121 -8.12 2.68 -27.31
N GLU A 122 -8.40 3.94 -27.03
CA GLU A 122 -8.24 5.09 -27.91
C GLU A 122 -6.82 5.69 -27.85
N GLY A 123 -5.95 5.16 -26.96
CA GLY A 123 -4.56 5.61 -26.78
C GLY A 123 -4.39 6.81 -25.82
N ASN A 124 -5.45 7.27 -25.16
CA ASN A 124 -5.37 8.34 -24.18
C ASN A 124 -4.76 7.83 -22.87
N LYS A 125 -4.04 8.70 -22.16
CA LYS A 125 -3.54 8.38 -20.83
C LYS A 125 -4.66 8.52 -19.79
N THR A 126 -4.89 7.47 -19.03
CA THR A 126 -5.79 7.43 -17.88
C THR A 126 -5.04 6.95 -16.65
N ASN A 127 -5.47 7.37 -15.46
CA ASN A 127 -4.90 6.87 -14.21
C ASN A 127 -5.23 5.38 -14.03
N TYR A 128 -4.45 4.69 -13.22
CA TYR A 128 -4.77 3.34 -12.78
C TYR A 128 -6.10 3.35 -12.02
N SER A 129 -6.94 2.35 -12.29
CA SER A 129 -8.06 1.99 -11.44
C SER A 129 -7.59 1.11 -10.27
N HIS A 130 -8.49 0.87 -9.31
CA HIS A 130 -8.25 -0.11 -8.25
C HIS A 130 -7.87 -1.49 -8.84
N ASP A 131 -8.58 -1.96 -9.86
CA ASP A 131 -8.28 -3.23 -10.52
C ASP A 131 -6.89 -3.27 -11.17
N ASP A 132 -6.42 -2.14 -11.71
CA ASP A 132 -5.08 -2.04 -12.28
C ASP A 132 -4.00 -2.17 -11.19
N VAL A 133 -4.21 -1.56 -10.03
CA VAL A 133 -3.32 -1.70 -8.87
C VAL A 133 -3.33 -3.13 -8.36
N MET A 134 -4.51 -3.75 -8.24
CA MET A 134 -4.63 -5.15 -7.83
C MET A 134 -3.96 -6.11 -8.81
N ARG A 135 -4.06 -5.84 -10.11
CA ARG A 135 -3.34 -6.61 -11.14
C ARG A 135 -1.82 -6.49 -10.94
N LEU A 136 -1.31 -5.28 -10.78
CA LEU A 136 0.12 -5.06 -10.52
C LEU A 136 0.59 -5.74 -9.24
N MET A 137 -0.19 -5.69 -8.16
CA MET A 137 0.12 -6.38 -6.91
C MET A 137 0.14 -7.91 -7.08
N ASN A 138 -0.79 -8.47 -7.85
CA ASN A 138 -0.78 -9.91 -8.19
C ASN A 138 0.48 -10.29 -8.99
N GLN A 139 0.89 -9.46 -9.96
CA GLN A 139 2.14 -9.67 -10.71
C GLN A 139 3.36 -9.64 -9.78
N ILE A 140 3.45 -8.63 -8.91
CA ILE A 140 4.55 -8.49 -7.94
C ILE A 140 4.58 -9.67 -6.96
N ASN A 141 3.43 -10.07 -6.44
CA ASN A 141 3.33 -11.22 -5.54
C ASN A 141 3.78 -12.52 -6.23
N TYR A 142 3.32 -12.73 -7.46
CA TYR A 142 3.72 -13.89 -8.25
C TYR A 142 5.23 -13.92 -8.51
N LEU A 143 5.82 -12.77 -8.88
CA LEU A 143 7.27 -12.64 -9.07
C LEU A 143 8.04 -12.98 -7.79
N GLY A 144 7.61 -12.44 -6.64
CA GLY A 144 8.24 -12.71 -5.34
C GLY A 144 8.16 -14.18 -4.92
N ALA A 145 7.04 -14.84 -5.22
CA ALA A 145 6.85 -16.26 -4.90
C ALA A 145 7.67 -17.21 -5.81
N ASN A 146 8.06 -16.78 -7.02
CA ASN A 146 8.69 -17.65 -8.02
C ASN A 146 10.16 -17.29 -8.34
N ASN A 147 10.73 -16.29 -7.68
CA ASN A 147 12.10 -15.84 -7.88
C ASN A 147 12.81 -15.61 -6.54
N ALA A 148 14.13 -15.51 -6.53
CA ALA A 148 14.94 -15.33 -5.33
C ALA A 148 14.91 -13.88 -4.81
N THR A 149 13.74 -13.40 -4.44
CA THR A 149 13.46 -12.07 -3.88
C THR A 149 12.10 -12.11 -3.17
N THR A 150 11.65 -11.01 -2.58
CA THR A 150 10.34 -10.90 -1.93
C THR A 150 9.42 -9.92 -2.65
N ALA A 151 8.11 -10.15 -2.54
CA ALA A 151 7.12 -9.23 -3.10
C ALA A 151 7.26 -7.81 -2.53
N ALA A 152 7.57 -7.68 -1.23
CA ALA A 152 7.78 -6.39 -0.57
C ALA A 152 8.97 -5.62 -1.16
N GLU A 153 10.09 -6.29 -1.42
CA GLU A 153 11.28 -5.68 -2.05
C GLU A 153 11.00 -5.23 -3.49
N ILE A 154 10.29 -6.05 -4.27
CA ILE A 154 9.88 -5.70 -5.64
C ILE A 154 8.95 -4.47 -5.59
N ALA A 155 7.93 -4.48 -4.73
CA ALA A 155 6.98 -3.38 -4.57
C ALA A 155 7.68 -2.06 -4.20
N SER A 156 8.66 -2.11 -3.29
CA SER A 156 9.49 -0.95 -2.94
C SER A 156 10.25 -0.39 -4.15
N SER A 157 10.83 -1.26 -4.97
CA SER A 157 11.55 -0.86 -6.19
C SER A 157 10.61 -0.24 -7.22
N VAL A 158 9.43 -0.81 -7.43
CA VAL A 158 8.37 -0.27 -8.30
C VAL A 158 7.94 1.11 -7.82
N ASN A 159 7.65 1.26 -6.53
CA ASN A 159 7.26 2.56 -5.95
C ASN A 159 8.31 3.66 -6.19
N LYS A 160 9.60 3.31 -6.15
CA LYS A 160 10.70 4.26 -6.37
C LYS A 160 10.95 4.62 -7.83
N SER A 161 10.62 3.75 -8.79
CA SER A 161 11.10 3.87 -10.17
C SER A 161 10.04 3.84 -11.26
N ALA A 162 8.85 3.31 -11.01
CA ALA A 162 7.86 3.09 -12.05
C ALA A 162 7.33 4.39 -12.67
N SER A 163 7.18 5.48 -11.91
CA SER A 163 6.75 6.77 -12.46
C SER A 163 7.77 7.33 -13.47
N ILE A 164 9.07 7.21 -13.21
CA ILE A 164 10.13 7.55 -14.16
C ILE A 164 10.10 6.59 -15.35
N GLY A 165 9.86 5.29 -15.10
CA GLY A 165 9.66 4.29 -16.13
C GLY A 165 8.57 4.66 -17.12
N GLN A 166 7.40 5.08 -16.62
CA GLN A 166 6.29 5.51 -17.47
C GLN A 166 6.60 6.74 -18.33
N LEU A 167 7.38 7.70 -17.79
CA LEU A 167 7.89 8.81 -18.59
C LEU A 167 8.86 8.35 -19.66
N ALA A 168 9.60 7.28 -19.39
CA ALA A 168 10.48 6.64 -20.35
C ALA A 168 9.80 5.66 -21.32
N GLY A 169 8.48 5.45 -21.19
CA GLY A 169 7.71 4.53 -22.01
C GLY A 169 7.70 3.08 -21.52
N VAL A 170 7.93 2.86 -20.23
CA VAL A 170 7.98 1.53 -19.59
C VAL A 170 6.85 1.38 -18.57
N ASP A 171 6.11 0.28 -18.63
CA ASP A 171 5.03 0.00 -17.70
C ASP A 171 5.53 -0.39 -16.29
N PRO A 172 4.72 -0.16 -15.24
CA PRO A 172 5.05 -0.59 -13.89
C PRO A 172 5.29 -2.11 -13.76
N SER A 173 4.58 -2.94 -14.52
CA SER A 173 4.80 -4.39 -14.56
C SER A 173 6.16 -4.77 -15.15
N THR A 174 6.60 -4.11 -16.21
CA THR A 174 7.96 -4.27 -16.74
C THR A 174 9.00 -3.82 -15.72
N THR A 175 8.73 -2.73 -15.00
CA THR A 175 9.62 -2.28 -13.91
C THR A 175 9.73 -3.33 -12.80
N ALA A 176 8.62 -3.99 -12.43
CA ALA A 176 8.62 -5.08 -11.48
C ALA A 176 9.46 -6.28 -11.97
N ALA A 177 9.34 -6.65 -13.24
CA ALA A 177 10.13 -7.72 -13.83
C ALA A 177 11.65 -7.43 -13.83
N ILE A 178 12.06 -6.19 -14.16
CA ILE A 178 13.45 -5.76 -14.10
C ILE A 178 13.97 -5.76 -12.67
N ALA A 179 13.18 -5.24 -11.72
CA ALA A 179 13.52 -5.25 -10.30
C ALA A 179 13.75 -6.67 -9.80
N THR A 180 12.86 -7.59 -10.14
CA THR A 180 12.97 -9.02 -9.80
C THR A 180 14.26 -9.62 -10.38
N ALA A 181 14.57 -9.38 -11.64
CA ALA A 181 15.79 -9.91 -12.26
C ALA A 181 17.06 -9.38 -11.58
N MET A 182 17.09 -8.10 -11.18
CA MET A 182 18.21 -7.52 -10.44
C MET A 182 18.35 -8.12 -9.04
N GLN A 183 17.28 -8.17 -8.27
CA GLN A 183 17.27 -8.69 -6.89
C GLN A 183 17.62 -10.17 -6.86
N ALA A 184 17.02 -10.98 -7.73
CA ALA A 184 17.28 -12.41 -7.80
C ALA A 184 18.75 -12.74 -8.18
N THR A 185 19.48 -11.80 -8.78
CA THR A 185 20.91 -11.93 -9.07
C THR A 185 21.81 -11.29 -8.01
N GLY A 186 21.24 -10.87 -6.87
CA GLY A 186 21.99 -10.40 -5.71
C GLY A 186 22.30 -8.90 -5.71
N VAL A 187 21.54 -8.08 -6.45
CA VAL A 187 21.57 -6.63 -6.24
C VAL A 187 20.77 -6.30 -4.98
N ASP A 188 21.37 -5.48 -4.12
CA ASP A 188 20.73 -5.02 -2.88
C ASP A 188 19.39 -4.33 -3.18
N ALA A 189 18.31 -4.80 -2.55
CA ALA A 189 16.94 -4.35 -2.78
C ALA A 189 16.77 -2.83 -2.59
N ASP A 190 17.46 -2.24 -1.61
CA ASP A 190 17.40 -0.79 -1.35
C ASP A 190 17.95 0.05 -2.51
N ARG A 191 18.84 -0.53 -3.32
CA ARG A 191 19.51 0.14 -4.43
C ARG A 191 18.80 -0.07 -5.78
N VAL A 192 18.02 -1.14 -5.93
CA VAL A 192 17.40 -1.54 -7.19
C VAL A 192 16.53 -0.44 -7.78
N GLY A 193 15.59 0.10 -7.02
CA GLY A 193 14.70 1.16 -7.52
C GLY A 193 15.46 2.41 -8.02
N THR A 194 16.51 2.82 -7.30
CA THR A 194 17.37 3.94 -7.72
C THR A 194 18.17 3.60 -8.98
N THR A 195 18.68 2.38 -9.08
CA THR A 195 19.40 1.89 -10.25
C THR A 195 18.52 1.90 -11.50
N ILE A 196 17.30 1.37 -11.40
CA ILE A 196 16.31 1.36 -12.49
C ILE A 196 15.95 2.80 -12.91
N SER A 197 15.69 3.71 -11.96
CA SER A 197 15.42 5.11 -12.26
C SER A 197 16.56 5.77 -13.04
N ARG A 198 17.81 5.45 -12.72
CA ARG A 198 18.97 5.95 -13.45
C ARG A 198 19.07 5.36 -14.86
N ILE A 199 18.79 4.08 -15.04
CA ILE A 199 18.73 3.45 -16.37
C ILE A 199 17.69 4.17 -17.22
N TYR A 200 16.46 4.34 -16.71
CA TYR A 200 15.38 5.01 -17.44
C TYR A 200 15.72 6.47 -17.80
N THR A 201 16.26 7.22 -16.84
CA THR A 201 16.67 8.61 -17.07
C THR A 201 17.75 8.71 -18.15
N ASN A 202 18.76 7.83 -18.11
CA ASN A 202 19.88 7.92 -19.05
C ASN A 202 19.52 7.41 -20.45
N ILE A 203 18.73 6.35 -20.56
CA ILE A 203 18.29 5.82 -21.86
C ILE A 203 17.35 6.79 -22.59
N SER A 204 16.66 7.65 -21.86
CA SER A 204 15.69 8.62 -22.42
C SER A 204 16.27 9.99 -22.73
N LYS A 205 17.60 10.19 -22.62
CA LYS A 205 18.23 11.51 -22.80
C LYS A 205 18.07 12.10 -24.21
N GLY A 206 18.03 11.27 -25.26
CA GLY A 206 17.94 11.76 -26.63
C GLY A 206 19.02 12.82 -26.93
N LYS A 207 18.60 14.01 -27.37
CA LYS A 207 19.49 15.13 -27.68
C LYS A 207 20.35 15.64 -26.54
N SER A 208 19.96 15.34 -25.28
CA SER A 208 20.74 15.74 -24.09
C SER A 208 21.80 14.72 -23.69
N ALA A 209 22.00 13.67 -24.49
CA ALA A 209 23.09 12.72 -24.27
C ALA A 209 24.46 13.43 -24.43
N THR A 210 25.44 13.02 -23.64
CA THR A 210 26.81 13.51 -23.79
C THR A 210 27.45 12.92 -25.02
N ASP A 211 28.51 13.56 -25.54
CA ASP A 211 29.28 13.05 -26.69
C ASP A 211 29.77 11.61 -26.45
N ALA A 212 30.20 11.31 -25.23
CA ALA A 212 30.62 9.97 -24.86
C ALA A 212 29.45 8.95 -24.92
N GLN A 213 28.27 9.35 -24.45
CA GLN A 213 27.05 8.50 -24.52
C GLN A 213 26.63 8.31 -25.97
N ASP A 214 26.61 9.37 -26.78
CA ASP A 214 26.25 9.26 -28.21
C ASP A 214 27.25 8.39 -28.99
N GLY A 215 28.56 8.54 -28.71
CA GLY A 215 29.58 7.65 -29.23
C GLY A 215 29.35 6.18 -28.89
N MET A 216 29.01 5.88 -27.65
CA MET A 216 28.71 4.52 -27.21
C MET A 216 27.41 3.98 -27.83
N TRP A 217 26.38 4.79 -27.99
CA TRP A 217 25.15 4.39 -28.69
C TRP A 217 25.44 4.00 -30.14
N ARG A 218 26.30 4.76 -30.83
CA ARG A 218 26.73 4.45 -32.24
C ARG A 218 27.54 3.15 -32.32
N GLU A 219 28.41 2.90 -31.33
CA GLU A 219 29.16 1.63 -31.27
C GLU A 219 28.22 0.43 -31.14
N LEU A 220 27.11 0.59 -30.40
CA LEU A 220 26.06 -0.43 -30.25
C LEU A 220 25.09 -0.50 -31.46
N GLY A 221 25.28 0.34 -32.49
CA GLY A 221 24.41 0.38 -33.67
C GLY A 221 23.15 1.24 -33.51
N PHE A 222 23.12 2.14 -32.54
CA PHE A 222 21.99 3.02 -32.24
C PHE A 222 22.36 4.50 -32.34
N THR A 223 21.40 5.38 -32.17
CA THR A 223 21.59 6.79 -31.85
C THR A 223 20.86 7.13 -30.56
N ALA A 224 21.34 8.11 -29.80
CA ALA A 224 20.70 8.52 -28.57
C ALA A 224 19.23 8.96 -28.78
N GLU A 225 18.95 9.73 -29.83
CA GLU A 225 17.60 10.16 -30.21
C GLU A 225 16.73 8.98 -30.67
N GLY A 226 17.30 8.05 -31.43
CA GLY A 226 16.61 6.84 -31.91
C GLY A 226 16.19 5.95 -30.75
N ILE A 227 17.06 5.75 -29.76
CA ILE A 227 16.75 4.99 -28.55
C ILE A 227 15.64 5.69 -27.73
N ALA A 228 15.75 6.99 -27.46
CA ALA A 228 14.74 7.72 -26.73
C ALA A 228 13.36 7.67 -27.42
N SER A 229 13.32 7.76 -28.75
CA SER A 229 12.09 7.61 -29.54
C SER A 229 11.54 6.18 -29.49
N SER A 230 12.41 5.18 -29.58
CA SER A 230 12.02 3.75 -29.51
C SER A 230 11.46 3.39 -28.15
N MET A 231 11.99 3.94 -27.05
CA MET A 231 11.48 3.77 -25.70
C MET A 231 10.01 4.20 -25.61
N GLN A 232 9.62 5.31 -26.23
CA GLN A 232 8.23 5.79 -26.22
C GLN A 232 7.25 4.89 -26.99
N LYS A 233 7.75 4.11 -27.95
CA LYS A 233 6.94 3.21 -28.79
C LYS A 233 6.85 1.81 -28.21
N ASP A 234 7.97 1.30 -27.74
CA ASP A 234 8.13 -0.04 -27.16
C ASP A 234 9.30 -0.01 -26.17
N GLY A 235 9.02 0.45 -24.94
CA GLY A 235 10.02 0.58 -23.90
C GLY A 235 10.65 -0.75 -23.52
N THR A 236 9.83 -1.78 -23.33
CA THR A 236 10.29 -3.13 -22.96
C THR A 236 11.17 -3.76 -24.03
N GLY A 237 10.71 -3.76 -25.28
CA GLY A 237 11.50 -4.30 -26.40
C GLY A 237 12.77 -3.50 -26.66
N THR A 238 12.76 -2.18 -26.44
CA THR A 238 13.95 -1.33 -26.57
C THR A 238 14.98 -1.66 -25.50
N LEU A 239 14.57 -1.83 -24.24
CA LEU A 239 15.46 -2.25 -23.14
C LEU A 239 16.12 -3.59 -23.44
N LEU A 240 15.36 -4.58 -23.91
CA LEU A 240 15.89 -5.89 -24.30
C LEU A 240 16.92 -5.78 -25.42
N LYS A 241 16.66 -4.95 -26.45
CA LYS A 241 17.61 -4.70 -27.54
C LYS A 241 18.90 -4.05 -27.04
N VAL A 242 18.79 -3.06 -26.15
CA VAL A 242 19.95 -2.37 -25.56
C VAL A 242 20.81 -3.32 -24.74
N PHE A 243 20.19 -4.03 -23.76
CA PHE A 243 20.93 -4.99 -22.95
C PHE A 243 21.50 -6.15 -23.79
N GLY A 244 20.75 -6.60 -24.81
CA GLY A 244 21.20 -7.60 -25.75
C GLY A 244 22.46 -7.13 -26.56
N ALA A 245 22.43 -5.89 -27.05
CA ALA A 245 23.56 -5.32 -27.76
C ALA A 245 24.83 -5.17 -26.88
N ILE A 246 24.62 -4.71 -25.61
CA ILE A 246 25.73 -4.63 -24.64
C ILE A 246 26.28 -6.03 -24.32
N ASN A 247 25.41 -7.04 -24.20
CA ASN A 247 25.84 -8.41 -23.94
C ASN A 247 26.68 -9.03 -25.05
N GLN A 248 26.53 -8.56 -26.26
CA GLN A 248 27.32 -8.97 -27.43
C GLN A 248 28.74 -8.38 -27.47
N LEU A 249 29.01 -7.34 -26.68
CA LEU A 249 30.34 -6.75 -26.59
C LEU A 249 31.33 -7.74 -25.92
N PRO A 250 32.63 -7.64 -26.24
CA PRO A 250 33.68 -8.30 -25.47
C PRO A 250 33.61 -7.89 -23.98
N ASP A 251 33.92 -8.80 -23.06
CA ASP A 251 33.74 -8.55 -21.61
C ASP A 251 34.48 -7.30 -21.12
N GLU A 252 35.68 -7.03 -21.66
CA GLU A 252 36.44 -5.83 -21.31
C GLU A 252 35.74 -4.51 -21.75
N ARG A 253 34.76 -4.58 -22.65
CA ARG A 253 34.01 -3.42 -23.13
C ARG A 253 32.68 -3.24 -22.39
N LYS A 254 32.11 -4.31 -21.86
CA LYS A 254 30.77 -4.28 -21.22
C LYS A 254 30.69 -3.28 -20.06
N ILE A 255 31.64 -3.32 -19.13
CA ILE A 255 31.68 -2.41 -17.97
C ILE A 255 31.81 -0.95 -18.42
N ALA A 256 32.71 -0.69 -19.40
CA ALA A 256 32.88 0.65 -19.93
C ALA A 256 31.59 1.17 -20.61
N ALA A 257 30.89 0.32 -21.39
CA ALA A 257 29.63 0.66 -22.01
C ALA A 257 28.54 0.98 -20.97
N LEU A 258 28.36 0.11 -19.97
CA LEU A 258 27.38 0.31 -18.90
C LEU A 258 27.65 1.58 -18.09
N ASN A 259 28.92 1.84 -17.76
CA ASN A 259 29.31 3.05 -17.04
C ASN A 259 29.06 4.33 -17.87
N THR A 260 29.40 4.31 -19.15
CA THR A 260 29.19 5.44 -20.07
C THR A 260 27.69 5.72 -20.24
N LEU A 261 26.90 4.67 -20.49
CA LEU A 261 25.47 4.81 -20.78
C LEU A 261 24.64 5.12 -19.53
N PHE A 262 24.89 4.47 -18.41
CA PHE A 262 24.00 4.50 -17.22
C PHE A 262 24.64 5.09 -15.98
N ASN A 263 25.91 5.53 -16.04
CA ASN A 263 26.77 6.00 -14.96
C ASN A 263 27.22 4.92 -13.95
N GLN A 264 28.27 5.26 -13.18
CA GLN A 264 28.93 4.34 -12.23
C GLN A 264 28.00 3.71 -11.17
N TRP A 265 26.93 4.42 -10.78
CA TRP A 265 25.99 3.97 -9.74
C TRP A 265 24.97 2.93 -10.24
N ALA A 266 24.84 2.79 -11.56
CA ALA A 266 23.93 1.82 -12.16
C ALA A 266 24.68 0.62 -12.80
N VAL A 267 26.01 0.61 -12.81
CA VAL A 267 26.82 -0.44 -13.44
C VAL A 267 26.50 -1.81 -12.88
N GLU A 268 26.48 -1.97 -11.55
CA GLU A 268 26.25 -3.27 -10.91
C GLU A 268 24.92 -3.89 -11.35
N GLY A 269 23.81 -3.17 -11.17
CA GLY A 269 22.47 -3.67 -11.51
C GLY A 269 22.29 -3.90 -13.01
N SER A 270 22.78 -2.98 -13.84
CA SER A 270 22.71 -3.14 -15.31
C SER A 270 23.58 -4.27 -15.81
N ALA A 271 24.76 -4.52 -15.21
CA ALA A 271 25.62 -5.67 -15.53
C ALA A 271 24.93 -7.00 -15.18
N LYS A 272 24.27 -7.06 -14.00
CA LYS A 272 23.50 -8.25 -13.59
C LYS A 272 22.40 -8.58 -14.60
N VAL A 273 21.64 -7.58 -15.03
CA VAL A 273 20.59 -7.77 -16.04
C VAL A 273 21.20 -8.16 -17.39
N THR A 274 22.25 -7.48 -17.83
CA THR A 274 22.94 -7.76 -19.11
C THR A 274 23.46 -9.19 -19.17
N ASN A 275 24.06 -9.67 -18.09
CA ASN A 275 24.62 -11.01 -18.02
C ASN A 275 23.58 -12.12 -17.77
N ASN A 276 22.34 -11.75 -17.43
CA ASN A 276 21.25 -12.68 -17.10
C ASN A 276 19.98 -12.35 -17.91
N LEU A 277 20.11 -12.15 -19.21
CA LEU A 277 18.98 -11.81 -20.09
C LEU A 277 17.88 -12.87 -20.08
N ASP A 278 18.22 -14.15 -19.95
CA ASP A 278 17.23 -15.23 -19.86
C ASP A 278 16.34 -15.07 -18.63
N LEU A 279 16.92 -14.64 -17.49
CA LEU A 279 16.14 -14.35 -16.28
C LEU A 279 15.25 -13.11 -16.49
N LEU A 280 15.74 -12.05 -17.12
CA LEU A 280 14.92 -10.90 -17.46
C LEU A 280 13.75 -11.29 -18.39
N MET A 281 14.02 -12.09 -19.42
CA MET A 281 12.96 -12.58 -20.33
C MET A 281 11.94 -13.45 -19.60
N LYS A 282 12.40 -14.32 -18.67
CA LYS A 282 11.53 -15.12 -17.82
C LYS A 282 10.60 -14.21 -16.98
N THR A 283 11.14 -13.24 -16.25
CA THR A 283 10.33 -12.35 -15.40
C THR A 283 9.39 -11.47 -16.20
N LEU A 284 9.78 -11.02 -17.40
CA LEU A 284 8.89 -10.32 -18.33
C LEU A 284 7.75 -11.22 -18.84
N SER A 285 8.02 -12.49 -19.13
CA SER A 285 6.98 -13.47 -19.47
C SER A 285 6.03 -13.70 -18.34
N GLU A 286 6.52 -13.79 -17.09
CA GLU A 286 5.72 -14.00 -15.89
C GLU A 286 4.71 -12.86 -15.66
N VAL A 287 5.08 -11.61 -15.87
CA VAL A 287 4.14 -10.47 -15.74
C VAL A 287 3.20 -10.30 -16.93
N SER A 288 3.48 -10.96 -18.06
CA SER A 288 2.66 -10.92 -19.26
C SER A 288 1.65 -12.06 -19.33
N ASP A 289 1.84 -13.13 -18.55
CA ASP A 289 0.95 -14.28 -18.48
C ASP A 289 -0.09 -14.09 -17.38
N GLU A 290 -1.26 -13.56 -17.75
CA GLU A 290 -2.36 -13.34 -16.81
C GLU A 290 -2.80 -14.62 -16.11
N SER A 291 -2.73 -15.76 -16.79
CA SER A 291 -3.12 -17.05 -16.21
C SER A 291 -2.18 -17.49 -15.09
N ALA A 292 -0.92 -17.06 -15.12
CA ALA A 292 0.08 -17.36 -14.09
C ALA A 292 -0.13 -16.51 -12.83
N TYR A 293 -0.22 -15.19 -12.98
CA TYR A 293 -0.26 -14.28 -11.82
C TYR A 293 -1.66 -14.01 -11.27
N SER A 294 -2.73 -14.21 -12.05
CA SER A 294 -4.10 -13.92 -11.59
C SER A 294 -4.43 -14.69 -10.32
N GLY A 295 -4.94 -13.98 -9.30
CA GLY A 295 -5.25 -14.55 -7.99
C GLY A 295 -4.04 -14.99 -7.17
N SER A 296 -2.82 -14.53 -7.51
CA SER A 296 -1.60 -14.87 -6.76
C SER A 296 -1.69 -14.42 -5.31
N MET A 297 -2.15 -13.20 -5.06
CA MET A 297 -2.31 -12.69 -3.69
C MET A 297 -3.34 -13.49 -2.88
N GLU A 298 -4.48 -13.84 -3.48
CA GLU A 298 -5.50 -14.64 -2.78
C GLU A 298 -5.00 -16.05 -2.46
N ARG A 299 -4.20 -16.66 -3.33
CA ARG A 299 -3.56 -17.96 -3.04
C ARG A 299 -2.57 -17.87 -1.89
N GLU A 300 -1.71 -16.87 -1.90
CA GLU A 300 -0.72 -16.63 -0.83
C GLU A 300 -1.42 -16.28 0.48
N PHE A 301 -2.43 -15.43 0.42
CA PHE A 301 -3.28 -15.10 1.55
C PHE A 301 -3.94 -16.34 2.16
N ALA A 302 -4.50 -17.23 1.34
CA ALA A 302 -5.11 -18.48 1.80
C ALA A 302 -4.09 -19.41 2.48
N ILE A 303 -2.85 -19.49 1.97
CA ILE A 303 -1.77 -20.25 2.61
C ILE A 303 -1.43 -19.63 3.98
N ASN A 304 -1.24 -18.31 4.03
CA ASN A 304 -0.84 -17.61 5.24
C ASN A 304 -1.92 -17.67 6.33
N THR A 305 -3.20 -17.49 5.95
CA THR A 305 -4.32 -17.53 6.90
C THR A 305 -4.67 -18.94 7.38
N GLY A 306 -4.29 -19.98 6.64
CA GLY A 306 -4.48 -21.37 7.03
C GLY A 306 -3.52 -21.88 8.12
N THR A 307 -2.51 -21.08 8.50
CA THR A 307 -1.55 -21.48 9.54
C THR A 307 -2.17 -21.43 10.94
N GLU A 308 -1.69 -22.29 11.85
CA GLU A 308 -2.12 -22.28 13.25
C GLU A 308 -1.89 -20.91 13.94
N GLU A 309 -0.80 -20.23 13.60
CA GLU A 309 -0.49 -18.89 14.12
C GLU A 309 -1.53 -17.86 13.67
N SER A 310 -1.88 -17.85 12.39
CA SER A 310 -2.90 -16.96 11.84
C SER A 310 -4.29 -17.25 12.43
N LEU A 311 -4.65 -18.52 12.59
CA LEU A 311 -5.91 -18.93 13.22
C LEU A 311 -5.98 -18.48 14.68
N ARG A 312 -4.87 -18.56 15.42
CA ARG A 312 -4.79 -18.02 16.79
C ARG A 312 -4.93 -16.51 16.81
N THR A 313 -4.29 -15.81 15.90
CA THR A 313 -4.41 -14.34 15.79
C THR A 313 -5.85 -13.94 15.54
N MET A 314 -6.53 -14.55 14.57
CA MET A 314 -7.95 -14.26 14.28
C MET A 314 -8.86 -14.59 15.46
N ARG A 315 -8.63 -15.72 16.17
CA ARG A 315 -9.36 -16.04 17.40
C ARG A 315 -9.18 -14.98 18.48
N ASP A 316 -7.93 -14.52 18.70
CA ASP A 316 -7.63 -13.53 19.73
C ASP A 316 -8.18 -12.15 19.33
N ASN A 317 -8.21 -11.84 18.04
CA ASN A 317 -8.91 -10.67 17.50
C ASN A 317 -10.41 -10.75 17.76
N ALA A 318 -11.05 -11.89 17.46
CA ALA A 318 -12.48 -12.08 17.74
C ALA A 318 -12.82 -11.91 19.23
N LYS A 319 -11.96 -12.43 20.11
CA LYS A 319 -12.09 -12.18 21.57
C LYS A 319 -11.94 -10.69 21.90
N THR A 320 -11.00 -10.00 21.28
CA THR A 320 -10.80 -8.55 21.47
C THR A 320 -12.00 -7.76 20.99
N VAL A 321 -12.56 -8.06 19.81
CA VAL A 321 -13.79 -7.46 19.28
C VAL A 321 -14.96 -7.64 20.25
N LEU A 322 -15.17 -8.86 20.76
CA LEU A 322 -16.20 -9.10 21.77
C LEU A 322 -16.01 -8.21 23.00
N MET A 323 -14.78 -8.02 23.47
CA MET A 323 -14.48 -7.15 24.61
C MET A 323 -14.66 -5.67 24.29
N GLN A 324 -14.40 -5.25 23.04
CA GLN A 324 -14.66 -3.90 22.54
C GLN A 324 -16.16 -3.61 22.55
N ASP A 325 -16.97 -4.48 21.99
CA ASP A 325 -18.42 -4.32 21.88
C ASP A 325 -19.09 -4.30 23.27
N LEU A 326 -18.71 -5.20 24.15
CA LEU A 326 -19.15 -5.16 25.54
C LEU A 326 -18.73 -3.87 26.27
N GLY A 327 -17.52 -3.38 25.94
CA GLY A 327 -16.97 -2.16 26.53
C GLY A 327 -17.65 -0.88 26.06
N ASP A 328 -18.12 -0.85 24.84
CA ASP A 328 -18.79 0.32 24.26
C ASP A 328 -20.02 0.76 25.08
N SER A 329 -20.75 -0.18 25.65
CA SER A 329 -21.90 0.11 26.51
C SER A 329 -21.53 0.84 27.79
N PHE A 330 -20.31 0.67 28.30
CA PHE A 330 -19.83 1.27 29.55
C PHE A 330 -18.92 2.50 29.32
N LEU A 331 -18.42 2.69 28.12
CA LEU A 331 -17.43 3.73 27.80
C LEU A 331 -17.93 5.15 28.09
N PRO A 332 -19.19 5.54 27.79
CA PRO A 332 -19.71 6.86 28.14
C PRO A 332 -19.65 7.15 29.62
N ALA A 333 -20.07 6.19 30.46
CA ALA A 333 -20.04 6.35 31.93
C ALA A 333 -18.61 6.49 32.47
N GLN A 334 -17.68 5.71 31.92
CA GLN A 334 -16.27 5.81 32.29
C GLN A 334 -15.66 7.17 31.89
N LYS A 335 -16.00 7.70 30.73
CA LYS A 335 -15.54 9.03 30.26
C LYS A 335 -16.02 10.14 31.21
N GLU A 336 -17.26 10.13 31.62
CA GLU A 336 -17.81 11.12 32.60
C GLU A 336 -17.09 11.04 33.94
N LEU A 337 -16.84 9.83 34.45
CA LEU A 337 -16.04 9.63 35.65
C LEU A 337 -14.60 10.16 35.51
N THR A 338 -13.97 9.90 34.39
CA THR A 338 -12.61 10.37 34.11
C THR A 338 -12.55 11.89 33.99
N ARG A 339 -13.56 12.53 33.37
CA ARG A 339 -13.66 14.00 33.29
C ARG A 339 -13.80 14.61 34.68
N LEU A 340 -14.67 14.04 35.52
CA LEU A 340 -14.83 14.50 36.87
C LEU A 340 -13.53 14.38 37.66
N GLN A 341 -12.83 13.25 37.58
CA GLN A 341 -11.54 13.08 38.25
C GLN A 341 -10.53 14.15 37.76
N LEU A 342 -10.51 14.44 36.44
CA LEU A 342 -9.65 15.44 35.86
C LEU A 342 -9.98 16.84 36.41
N ASP A 343 -11.24 17.19 36.55
CA ASP A 343 -11.70 18.47 37.11
C ASP A 343 -11.31 18.60 38.58
N ILE A 344 -11.45 17.54 39.38
CA ILE A 344 -10.98 17.49 40.76
C ILE A 344 -9.44 17.71 40.82
N TYR A 345 -8.69 17.01 40.01
CA TYR A 345 -7.21 17.14 39.98
C TYR A 345 -6.70 18.50 39.47
N LYS A 346 -7.46 19.18 38.60
CA LYS A 346 -7.14 20.53 38.15
C LYS A 346 -7.41 21.63 39.15
N GLY A 347 -8.05 21.30 40.28
CA GLY A 347 -8.40 22.28 41.29
C GLY A 347 -9.38 23.34 40.77
N ILE A 348 -10.17 23.05 39.75
CA ILE A 348 -11.24 23.89 39.26
C ILE A 348 -12.40 23.74 40.26
N ASP A 349 -12.15 24.26 41.48
CA ASP A 349 -13.22 24.06 42.44
C ASP A 349 -13.22 25.03 43.62
N GLU A 350 -14.12 25.99 43.56
CA GLU A 350 -14.75 26.53 44.75
C GLU A 350 -16.15 25.89 44.98
N ASN A 351 -16.59 24.96 44.09
CA ASN A 351 -17.87 24.26 44.20
C ASN A 351 -17.70 22.79 43.72
N LEU A 352 -17.31 21.90 44.63
CA LEU A 352 -17.49 20.46 44.44
C LEU A 352 -18.93 20.19 44.01
N PRO A 353 -19.18 19.55 42.82
CA PRO A 353 -20.54 19.19 42.46
C PRO A 353 -21.10 18.31 43.56
N ASP A 354 -22.29 18.66 44.03
CA ASP A 354 -23.03 17.89 45.03
C ASP A 354 -23.01 16.41 44.61
N LEU A 355 -22.51 15.53 45.46
CA LEU A 355 -22.44 14.07 45.24
C LEU A 355 -23.78 13.48 44.78
N SER A 356 -24.90 14.14 45.07
CA SER A 356 -26.21 13.81 44.58
C SER A 356 -26.38 14.04 43.08
N ASN A 357 -25.77 15.08 42.51
CA ASN A 357 -25.78 15.35 41.09
C ASN A 357 -24.88 14.36 40.31
N LEU A 358 -23.80 13.91 40.91
CA LEU A 358 -22.93 12.86 40.39
C LEU A 358 -23.67 11.52 40.35
N ALA A 359 -24.31 11.14 41.41
CA ALA A 359 -25.12 9.92 41.47
C ALA A 359 -26.24 9.95 40.41
N ASN A 360 -26.89 11.08 40.22
CA ASN A 360 -27.99 11.25 39.26
C ASN A 360 -27.49 11.24 37.77
N SER A 361 -26.25 11.60 37.51
CA SER A 361 -25.70 11.54 36.16
C SER A 361 -25.12 10.16 35.81
N ILE A 362 -24.53 9.45 36.76
CA ILE A 362 -23.89 8.14 36.53
C ILE A 362 -24.91 6.98 36.63
N LEU A 363 -25.87 7.01 37.54
CA LEU A 363 -26.86 5.95 37.73
C LEU A 363 -27.66 5.63 36.45
N PRO A 364 -28.18 6.61 35.69
CA PRO A 364 -28.88 6.31 34.43
C PRO A 364 -27.98 5.63 33.39
N LEU A 365 -26.70 6.03 33.29
CA LEU A 365 -25.74 5.44 32.35
C LEU A 365 -25.41 4.00 32.74
N LEU A 366 -25.21 3.72 34.02
CA LEU A 366 -24.99 2.37 34.51
C LEU A 366 -26.25 1.49 34.33
N ARG A 367 -27.42 2.05 34.49
CA ARG A 367 -28.70 1.35 34.29
C ARG A 367 -28.87 0.96 32.80
N THR A 368 -28.63 1.88 31.89
CA THR A 368 -28.70 1.61 30.44
C THR A 368 -27.69 0.56 30.04
N ALA A 369 -26.47 0.59 30.60
CA ALA A 369 -25.43 -0.41 30.34
C ALA A 369 -25.83 -1.81 30.86
N VAL A 370 -26.47 -1.90 32.03
CA VAL A 370 -26.95 -3.18 32.61
C VAL A 370 -28.16 -3.72 31.85
N GLU A 371 -29.08 -2.84 31.44
CA GLU A 371 -30.27 -3.23 30.66
C GLU A 371 -29.87 -3.73 29.27
N GLY A 372 -28.78 -3.18 28.65
CA GLY A 372 -28.23 -3.64 27.38
C GLY A 372 -27.60 -5.05 27.44
N ILE A 373 -27.06 -5.43 28.60
CA ILE A 373 -26.47 -6.78 28.79
C ILE A 373 -27.58 -7.83 29.05
N GLY A 374 -28.72 -7.42 29.60
CA GLY A 374 -29.83 -8.32 29.86
C GLY A 374 -30.72 -8.63 28.63
N ALA A 375 -30.46 -7.96 27.50
CA ALA A 375 -31.22 -8.11 26.26
C ALA A 375 -30.45 -8.87 25.17
N ALA A 376 -29.19 -9.27 25.42
CA ALA A 376 -28.35 -10.13 24.57
C ALA A 376 -28.18 -11.51 25.21
#